data_bdc5aa31b42b5e05d6ba7700defca43c
#
_entry.id   bdc5aa31b42b5e05d6ba7700defca43c
#
_cell.length_a   1.000
_cell.length_b   1.000
_cell.length_c   1.000
_cell.angle_alpha   90.00
_cell.angle_beta   90.00
_cell.angle_gamma   90.00
#
_symmetry.space_group_name_H-M   'P 1'
#
loop_
_entity.id
_entity.type
_entity.pdbx_description
1 polymer ?
#
loop_
_entity_poly.entity_id
_entity_poly.type
_entity_poly.pdbx_seq_one_letter_code
_entity_poly.pdbx_strand_id
1 'polypeptide(L)'
;MNYEKENTYLKEYLDSITNKSKGTFKRVLSSPLRYPGGKTKAVGIILDNLPKLKNKRVVSPFFGGGSFELCLSQTLDIEVVGYDIFGMLTNFWNILIHRKDEFIAELRKFDITTEEFTRNRHILLAYWDTIKPSTLQYHTKKEVPLSNEEKTRLKDNELMQAVYYYYNMTLSYGPMFLGWPSSNEINKEKFDRRLKKLESATFKNLHVSCLDFKEAIQNHPDDFLFLDPPYYLGGDSTMFKGMYPNCNFAIHHNDFDHEEMARLLKNHKGGFLITYNDCSAVREFYKDYHQIFPEWQYTYGQGETRIGKNREQASDTTENIIVSQHTKKSSELFIICPPL
;
A
#
# COMPACT_ATOMS: atom_id res chain seq x y z
N MET A 1 26.07 -5.75 -21.45
CA MET A 1 25.34 -4.47 -21.57
C MET A 1 25.79 -3.57 -20.42
N ASN A 2 26.20 -2.33 -20.70
CA ASN A 2 27.04 -1.51 -19.83
C ASN A 2 26.33 -1.06 -18.56
N TYR A 3 26.75 -1.53 -17.39
CA TYR A 3 26.31 -1.14 -16.05
C TYR A 3 26.41 0.39 -15.77
N GLU A 4 27.34 1.08 -16.42
CA GLU A 4 27.46 2.54 -16.30
C GLU A 4 26.28 3.31 -16.89
N LYS A 5 25.66 2.79 -17.95
CA LYS A 5 24.46 3.41 -18.56
C LYS A 5 23.22 3.32 -17.66
N GLU A 6 23.09 2.29 -16.85
CA GLU A 6 21.91 2.07 -15.98
C GLU A 6 21.90 3.01 -14.78
N ASN A 7 23.07 3.23 -14.17
CA ASN A 7 23.21 4.26 -13.12
C ASN A 7 22.98 5.68 -13.66
N THR A 8 23.34 5.91 -14.93
CA THR A 8 23.09 7.19 -15.59
C THR A 8 21.58 7.42 -15.76
N TYR A 9 20.82 6.40 -16.17
CA TYR A 9 19.37 6.52 -16.37
C TYR A 9 18.60 6.78 -15.06
N LEU A 10 18.91 6.05 -13.99
CA LEU A 10 18.31 6.32 -12.67
C LEU A 10 18.64 7.74 -12.18
N LYS A 11 19.87 8.19 -12.35
CA LYS A 11 20.31 9.53 -11.98
C LYS A 11 19.61 10.60 -12.82
N GLU A 12 19.56 10.44 -14.14
CA GLU A 12 18.82 11.34 -15.04
C GLU A 12 17.35 11.41 -14.68
N TYR A 13 16.74 10.27 -14.37
CA TYR A 13 15.36 10.22 -13.93
C TYR A 13 15.15 10.97 -12.60
N LEU A 14 15.99 10.72 -11.58
CA LEU A 14 15.94 11.43 -10.31
C LEU A 14 16.12 12.94 -10.51
N ASP A 15 17.06 13.37 -11.33
CA ASP A 15 17.25 14.78 -11.68
C ASP A 15 15.99 15.40 -12.32
N SER A 16 15.29 14.66 -13.16
CA SER A 16 14.07 15.12 -13.83
C SER A 16 12.89 15.33 -12.90
N ILE A 17 12.82 14.54 -11.82
CA ILE A 17 11.75 14.61 -10.80
C ILE A 17 12.12 15.47 -9.60
N THR A 18 13.39 15.85 -9.45
CA THR A 18 13.87 16.67 -8.34
C THR A 18 13.42 18.12 -8.48
N ASN A 19 12.80 18.66 -7.44
CA ASN A 19 12.55 20.08 -7.30
C ASN A 19 13.74 20.71 -6.56
N LYS A 20 14.74 21.18 -7.32
CA LYS A 20 16.00 21.72 -6.78
C LYS A 20 15.78 22.89 -5.82
N SER A 21 14.75 23.71 -5.99
CA SER A 21 14.47 24.87 -5.13
C SER A 21 13.90 24.49 -3.76
N LYS A 22 13.29 23.31 -3.63
CA LYS A 22 12.60 22.85 -2.42
C LYS A 22 13.26 21.63 -1.78
N GLY A 23 14.26 21.01 -2.40
CA GLY A 23 14.86 19.77 -1.94
C GLY A 23 13.86 18.61 -1.85
N THR A 24 12.84 18.60 -2.74
CA THR A 24 11.78 17.59 -2.74
C THR A 24 11.64 16.95 -4.11
N PHE A 25 10.99 15.80 -4.17
CA PHE A 25 10.71 15.11 -5.42
C PHE A 25 9.27 15.38 -5.89
N LYS A 26 9.10 15.54 -7.20
CA LYS A 26 7.78 15.59 -7.81
C LYS A 26 7.11 14.20 -7.68
N ARG A 27 5.79 14.20 -7.50
CA ARG A 27 5.03 12.94 -7.54
C ARG A 27 5.05 12.39 -8.97
N VAL A 28 5.53 11.17 -9.13
CA VAL A 28 5.78 10.60 -10.45
C VAL A 28 4.60 9.77 -10.94
N LEU A 29 4.29 8.74 -10.21
CA LEU A 29 3.21 7.80 -10.54
C LEU A 29 2.33 7.60 -9.31
N SER A 30 1.04 7.50 -9.49
CA SER A 30 0.14 7.12 -8.41
C SER A 30 -0.37 5.71 -8.65
N SER A 31 -0.34 4.89 -7.60
CA SER A 31 -1.02 3.60 -7.67
C SER A 31 -2.48 3.77 -8.12
N PRO A 32 -2.99 2.89 -8.97
CA PRO A 32 -4.41 2.86 -9.32
C PRO A 32 -5.29 2.51 -8.13
N LEU A 33 -4.73 1.81 -7.15
CA LEU A 33 -5.42 1.42 -5.93
C LEU A 33 -5.19 2.45 -4.81
N ARG A 34 -6.26 2.89 -4.19
CA ARG A 34 -6.16 3.60 -2.90
C ARG A 34 -5.79 2.55 -1.85
N TYR A 35 -4.62 2.69 -1.26
CA TYR A 35 -4.10 1.72 -0.30
C TYR A 35 -3.51 2.41 0.94
N PRO A 36 -3.78 1.93 2.17
CA PRO A 36 -3.20 2.50 3.38
C PRO A 36 -1.68 2.33 3.37
N GLY A 37 -0.95 3.33 3.85
CA GLY A 37 0.52 3.26 3.89
C GLY A 37 1.21 3.43 2.53
N GLY A 38 0.45 3.68 1.43
CA GLY A 38 1.04 3.81 0.08
C GLY A 38 2.15 4.84 -0.01
N LYS A 39 3.30 4.46 -0.57
CA LYS A 39 4.55 5.23 -0.64
C LYS A 39 4.61 6.26 -1.78
N THR A 40 3.48 6.62 -2.40
CA THR A 40 3.46 7.53 -3.59
C THR A 40 4.25 8.82 -3.43
N LYS A 41 4.32 9.39 -2.22
CA LYS A 41 5.11 10.60 -1.94
C LYS A 41 6.57 10.30 -1.62
N ALA A 42 6.87 9.09 -1.22
CA ALA A 42 8.21 8.66 -0.82
C ALA A 42 9.00 8.08 -1.98
N VAL A 43 8.38 7.78 -3.13
CA VAL A 43 9.03 7.10 -4.28
C VAL A 43 10.37 7.75 -4.64
N GLY A 44 10.42 9.09 -4.78
CA GLY A 44 11.67 9.78 -5.13
C GLY A 44 12.75 9.61 -4.06
N ILE A 45 12.38 9.68 -2.76
CA ILE A 45 13.33 9.50 -1.65
C ILE A 45 13.81 8.05 -1.58
N ILE A 46 12.92 7.08 -1.83
CA ILE A 46 13.28 5.66 -1.86
C ILE A 46 14.26 5.40 -3.02
N LEU A 47 13.98 5.94 -4.20
CA LEU A 47 14.86 5.82 -5.37
C LEU A 47 16.24 6.44 -5.15
N ASP A 48 16.30 7.61 -4.47
CA ASP A 48 17.55 8.30 -4.16
C ASP A 48 18.46 7.50 -3.20
N ASN A 49 17.84 6.61 -2.42
CA ASN A 49 18.51 5.71 -1.47
C ASN A 49 18.61 4.26 -1.98
N LEU A 50 18.18 3.98 -3.20
CA LEU A 50 18.24 2.64 -3.77
C LEU A 50 19.70 2.29 -4.09
N PRO A 51 20.27 1.22 -3.51
CA PRO A 51 21.60 0.80 -3.86
C PRO A 51 21.68 0.29 -5.30
N LYS A 52 22.90 0.22 -5.83
CA LYS A 52 23.11 -0.31 -7.17
C LYS A 52 22.64 -1.75 -7.26
N LEU A 53 21.67 -2.00 -8.14
CA LEU A 53 21.16 -3.34 -8.40
C LEU A 53 22.17 -4.16 -9.23
N LYS A 54 22.30 -5.45 -8.95
CA LYS A 54 23.11 -6.37 -9.76
C LYS A 54 22.45 -6.73 -11.09
N ASN A 55 21.13 -6.79 -11.08
CA ASN A 55 20.30 -7.09 -12.25
C ASN A 55 19.08 -6.16 -12.27
N LYS A 56 18.36 -6.18 -13.38
CA LYS A 56 17.12 -5.39 -13.53
C LYS A 56 15.91 -6.09 -12.92
N ARG A 57 16.04 -6.59 -11.72
CA ARG A 57 14.98 -7.30 -11.02
C ARG A 57 14.92 -6.89 -9.56
N VAL A 58 13.72 -6.65 -9.08
CA VAL A 58 13.40 -6.39 -7.68
C VAL A 58 12.26 -7.29 -7.24
N VAL A 59 12.41 -7.89 -6.07
CA VAL A 59 11.34 -8.68 -5.43
C VAL A 59 10.74 -7.86 -4.29
N SER A 60 9.42 -7.79 -4.24
CA SER A 60 8.67 -7.07 -3.20
C SER A 60 7.75 -8.02 -2.45
N PRO A 61 8.16 -8.55 -1.27
CA PRO A 61 7.37 -9.48 -0.46
C PRO A 61 6.14 -8.86 0.22
N PHE A 62 6.00 -7.52 0.17
CA PHE A 62 4.89 -6.75 0.72
C PHE A 62 4.39 -5.76 -0.33
N PHE A 63 3.75 -6.28 -1.38
CA PHE A 63 3.42 -5.48 -2.56
C PHE A 63 2.42 -4.36 -2.28
N GLY A 64 1.40 -4.62 -1.46
CA GLY A 64 0.41 -3.62 -1.06
C GLY A 64 -0.18 -2.83 -2.22
N GLY A 65 -0.08 -1.51 -2.13
CA GLY A 65 -0.55 -0.59 -3.16
C GLY A 65 0.39 -0.45 -4.37
N GLY A 66 1.57 -1.05 -4.38
CA GLY A 66 2.49 -1.10 -5.51
C GLY A 66 3.04 0.24 -5.99
N SER A 67 3.11 1.27 -5.14
CA SER A 67 3.47 2.63 -5.59
C SER A 67 4.92 2.74 -6.06
N PHE A 68 5.84 2.10 -5.35
CA PHE A 68 7.26 2.08 -5.69
C PHE A 68 7.53 1.08 -6.82
N GLU A 69 6.93 -0.08 -6.73
CA GLU A 69 7.03 -1.18 -7.67
C GLU A 69 6.56 -0.78 -9.07
N LEU A 70 5.46 -0.03 -9.16
CA LEU A 70 5.00 0.54 -10.42
C LEU A 70 6.00 1.54 -11.00
N CYS A 71 6.64 2.35 -10.18
CA CYS A 71 7.68 3.25 -10.65
C CYS A 71 8.87 2.46 -11.22
N LEU A 72 9.32 1.43 -10.54
CA LEU A 72 10.39 0.55 -11.02
C LEU A 72 10.04 -0.08 -12.37
N SER A 73 8.86 -0.70 -12.46
CA SER A 73 8.47 -1.47 -13.63
C SER A 73 8.05 -0.61 -14.83
N GLN A 74 7.27 0.46 -14.59
CA GLN A 74 6.72 1.27 -15.69
C GLN A 74 7.65 2.40 -16.15
N THR A 75 8.52 2.89 -15.28
CA THR A 75 9.37 4.03 -15.58
C THR A 75 10.83 3.67 -15.78
N LEU A 76 11.35 2.75 -14.97
CA LEU A 76 12.76 2.36 -14.97
C LEU A 76 13.03 1.04 -15.71
N ASP A 77 12.00 0.41 -16.26
CA ASP A 77 12.08 -0.85 -16.99
C ASP A 77 12.79 -1.96 -16.18
N ILE A 78 12.51 -1.98 -14.86
CA ILE A 78 12.98 -2.99 -13.93
C ILE A 78 11.88 -4.04 -13.76
N GLU A 79 12.21 -5.31 -13.87
CA GLU A 79 11.28 -6.41 -13.58
C GLU A 79 10.95 -6.40 -12.09
N VAL A 80 9.66 -6.44 -11.77
CA VAL A 80 9.17 -6.54 -10.38
C VAL A 80 8.40 -7.83 -10.20
N VAL A 81 8.82 -8.61 -9.20
CA VAL A 81 8.10 -9.77 -8.72
C VAL A 81 7.53 -9.42 -7.34
N GLY A 82 6.23 -9.14 -7.31
CA GLY A 82 5.51 -8.75 -6.11
C GLY A 82 4.81 -9.92 -5.44
N TYR A 83 4.83 -9.94 -4.12
CA TYR A 83 4.08 -10.86 -3.30
C TYR A 83 3.28 -10.12 -2.24
N ASP A 84 2.14 -10.64 -1.89
CA ASP A 84 1.37 -10.21 -0.74
C ASP A 84 0.58 -11.40 -0.20
N ILE A 85 0.38 -11.46 1.09
CA ILE A 85 -0.37 -12.55 1.71
C ILE A 85 -1.89 -12.36 1.57
N PHE A 86 -2.35 -11.16 1.24
CA PHE A 86 -3.76 -10.86 1.12
C PHE A 86 -4.31 -11.24 -0.26
N GLY A 87 -4.92 -12.42 -0.36
CA GLY A 87 -5.40 -12.99 -1.63
C GLY A 87 -6.36 -12.09 -2.41
N MET A 88 -7.22 -11.28 -1.76
CA MET A 88 -8.09 -10.32 -2.45
C MET A 88 -7.30 -9.22 -3.16
N LEU A 89 -6.21 -8.77 -2.56
CA LEU A 89 -5.32 -7.78 -3.13
C LEU A 89 -4.55 -8.33 -4.32
N THR A 90 -3.97 -9.51 -4.17
CA THR A 90 -3.19 -10.15 -5.24
C THR A 90 -4.07 -10.55 -6.42
N ASN A 91 -5.29 -11.03 -6.15
CA ASN A 91 -6.29 -11.25 -7.20
C ASN A 91 -6.65 -9.96 -7.95
N PHE A 92 -6.89 -8.86 -7.24
CA PHE A 92 -7.10 -7.55 -7.87
C PHE A 92 -5.96 -7.18 -8.81
N TRP A 93 -4.71 -7.31 -8.38
CA TRP A 93 -3.55 -7.00 -9.21
C TRP A 93 -3.47 -7.91 -10.44
N ASN A 94 -3.68 -9.21 -10.28
CA ASN A 94 -3.68 -10.16 -11.39
C ASN A 94 -4.76 -9.85 -12.43
N ILE A 95 -5.98 -9.56 -11.98
CA ILE A 95 -7.07 -9.17 -12.89
C ILE A 95 -6.74 -7.85 -13.58
N LEU A 96 -6.20 -6.87 -12.88
CA LEU A 96 -5.83 -5.59 -13.46
C LEU A 96 -4.69 -5.71 -14.48
N ILE A 97 -3.72 -6.58 -14.25
CA ILE A 97 -2.59 -6.82 -15.16
C ILE A 97 -3.03 -7.58 -16.42
N HIS A 98 -3.86 -8.62 -16.27
CA HIS A 98 -4.13 -9.57 -17.35
C HIS A 98 -5.50 -9.43 -18.00
N ARG A 99 -6.50 -8.85 -17.30
CA ARG A 99 -7.90 -8.74 -17.74
C ARG A 99 -8.46 -7.34 -17.54
N LYS A 100 -7.63 -6.32 -17.74
CA LYS A 100 -7.95 -4.90 -17.45
C LYS A 100 -9.25 -4.44 -18.11
N ASP A 101 -9.46 -4.77 -19.37
CA ASP A 101 -10.61 -4.29 -20.11
C ASP A 101 -11.93 -4.91 -19.60
N GLU A 102 -11.92 -6.19 -19.28
CA GLU A 102 -13.05 -6.87 -18.63
C GLU A 102 -13.35 -6.27 -17.26
N PHE A 103 -12.30 -6.05 -16.47
CA PHE A 103 -12.39 -5.43 -15.15
C PHE A 103 -13.04 -4.05 -15.19
N ILE A 104 -12.63 -3.19 -16.14
CA ILE A 104 -13.18 -1.86 -16.30
C ILE A 104 -14.61 -1.93 -16.81
N ALA A 105 -14.91 -2.85 -17.73
CA ALA A 105 -16.26 -3.05 -18.24
C ALA A 105 -17.25 -3.43 -17.13
N GLU A 106 -16.86 -4.31 -16.22
CA GLU A 106 -17.68 -4.68 -15.05
C GLU A 106 -17.86 -3.49 -14.09
N LEU A 107 -16.80 -2.75 -13.77
CA LEU A 107 -16.89 -1.57 -12.90
C LEU A 107 -17.83 -0.49 -13.43
N ARG A 108 -17.97 -0.36 -14.74
CA ARG A 108 -18.88 0.61 -15.36
C ARG A 108 -20.36 0.29 -15.19
N LYS A 109 -20.70 -0.94 -14.83
CA LYS A 109 -22.06 -1.38 -14.58
C LYS A 109 -22.60 -0.95 -13.21
N PHE A 110 -21.71 -0.53 -12.31
CA PHE A 110 -22.09 -0.15 -10.95
C PHE A 110 -22.56 1.30 -10.86
N ASP A 111 -23.63 1.51 -10.13
CA ASP A 111 -24.04 2.84 -9.69
C ASP A 111 -23.12 3.35 -8.56
N ILE A 112 -22.81 4.64 -8.59
CA ILE A 112 -21.94 5.27 -7.59
C ILE A 112 -22.83 5.97 -6.55
N THR A 113 -23.51 5.17 -5.75
CA THR A 113 -24.42 5.59 -4.68
C THR A 113 -24.05 4.94 -3.35
N THR A 114 -24.55 5.50 -2.26
CA THR A 114 -24.35 4.92 -0.91
C THR A 114 -25.08 3.59 -0.77
N GLU A 115 -26.23 3.46 -1.38
CA GLU A 115 -27.07 2.26 -1.37
C GLU A 115 -26.36 1.11 -2.07
N GLU A 116 -25.86 1.36 -3.29
CA GLU A 116 -25.13 0.37 -4.08
C GLU A 116 -23.82 -0.02 -3.37
N PHE A 117 -23.08 0.95 -2.85
CA PHE A 117 -21.88 0.68 -2.06
C PHE A 117 -22.19 -0.21 -0.86
N THR A 118 -23.26 0.09 -0.12
CA THR A 118 -23.62 -0.67 1.08
C THR A 118 -24.02 -2.10 0.71
N ARG A 119 -24.77 -2.29 -0.36
CA ARG A 119 -25.15 -3.61 -0.86
C ARG A 119 -23.92 -4.42 -1.27
N ASN A 120 -23.04 -3.84 -2.07
CA ASN A 120 -21.82 -4.49 -2.54
C ASN A 120 -20.86 -4.84 -1.39
N ARG A 121 -20.77 -3.98 -0.39
CA ARG A 121 -20.00 -4.27 0.84
C ARG A 121 -20.54 -5.50 1.58
N HIS A 122 -21.88 -5.69 1.64
CA HIS A 122 -22.48 -6.88 2.27
C HIS A 122 -22.25 -8.15 1.44
N ILE A 123 -22.29 -8.06 0.12
CA ILE A 123 -21.95 -9.18 -0.77
C ILE A 123 -20.48 -9.59 -0.56
N LEU A 124 -19.58 -8.60 -0.52
CA LEU A 124 -18.16 -8.83 -0.27
C LEU A 124 -17.90 -9.41 1.13
N LEU A 125 -18.62 -8.94 2.14
CA LEU A 125 -18.55 -9.47 3.51
C LEU A 125 -19.04 -10.93 3.56
N ALA A 126 -20.17 -11.23 2.94
CA ALA A 126 -20.70 -12.60 2.89
C ALA A 126 -19.71 -13.56 2.22
N TYR A 127 -19.04 -13.12 1.17
CA TYR A 127 -17.97 -13.91 0.53
C TYR A 127 -16.77 -14.07 1.46
N TRP A 128 -16.31 -12.99 2.09
CA TRP A 128 -15.16 -13.02 2.99
C TRP A 128 -15.36 -13.97 4.17
N ASP A 129 -16.57 -14.00 4.75
CA ASP A 129 -16.92 -14.89 5.84
C ASP A 129 -16.83 -16.39 5.46
N THR A 130 -16.90 -16.74 4.17
CA THR A 130 -16.67 -18.11 3.68
C THR A 130 -15.18 -18.48 3.68
N ILE A 131 -14.28 -17.51 3.57
CA ILE A 131 -12.82 -17.73 3.54
C ILE A 131 -12.24 -17.67 4.94
N LYS A 132 -12.61 -16.65 5.69
CA LYS A 132 -12.16 -16.41 7.06
C LYS A 132 -13.36 -15.97 7.90
N PRO A 133 -14.01 -16.90 8.61
CA PRO A 133 -15.12 -16.56 9.48
C PRO A 133 -14.71 -15.43 10.41
N SER A 134 -15.38 -14.33 10.29
CA SER A 134 -15.07 -13.14 11.07
C SER A 134 -15.62 -13.32 12.47
N THR A 135 -14.76 -13.09 13.47
CA THR A 135 -15.18 -12.95 14.88
C THR A 135 -15.75 -11.56 15.14
N LEU A 136 -15.69 -10.67 14.15
CA LEU A 136 -16.24 -9.34 14.21
C LEU A 136 -17.73 -9.39 13.92
N GLN A 137 -18.48 -9.08 14.93
CA GLN A 137 -19.82 -8.59 14.73
C GLN A 137 -19.71 -7.22 14.02
N TYR A 138 -19.85 -7.22 12.68
CA TYR A 138 -20.13 -6.01 11.94
C TYR A 138 -21.54 -5.56 12.33
N HIS A 139 -21.61 -4.80 13.40
CA HIS A 139 -22.84 -4.15 13.77
C HIS A 139 -23.22 -3.11 12.70
N THR A 140 -23.76 -3.60 11.60
CA THR A 140 -24.53 -2.74 10.74
C THR A 140 -25.86 -2.53 11.43
N LYS A 141 -26.15 -1.28 11.79
CA LYS A 141 -27.46 -0.89 12.31
C LYS A 141 -28.64 -1.22 11.36
N LYS A 142 -28.31 -1.70 10.17
CA LYS A 142 -29.24 -2.13 9.13
C LYS A 142 -28.65 -3.36 8.42
N GLU A 143 -29.23 -4.51 8.64
CA GLU A 143 -28.98 -5.68 7.80
C GLU A 143 -29.54 -5.41 6.40
N VAL A 144 -28.71 -5.69 5.38
CA VAL A 144 -29.14 -5.70 3.99
C VAL A 144 -29.44 -7.17 3.63
N PRO A 145 -30.71 -7.53 3.43
CA PRO A 145 -31.03 -8.89 3.05
C PRO A 145 -30.46 -9.20 1.67
N LEU A 146 -29.62 -10.23 1.58
CA LEU A 146 -29.03 -10.71 0.34
C LEU A 146 -29.78 -11.93 -0.17
N SER A 147 -30.02 -11.99 -1.47
CA SER A 147 -30.50 -13.19 -2.15
C SER A 147 -29.43 -14.30 -2.13
N ASN A 148 -29.84 -15.54 -2.42
CA ASN A 148 -28.88 -16.65 -2.52
C ASN A 148 -27.89 -16.44 -3.67
N GLU A 149 -28.31 -15.87 -4.77
CA GLU A 149 -27.44 -15.49 -5.89
C GLU A 149 -26.37 -14.49 -5.46
N GLU A 150 -26.75 -13.46 -4.70
CA GLU A 150 -25.80 -12.46 -4.21
C GLU A 150 -24.79 -13.02 -3.22
N LYS A 151 -25.19 -13.91 -2.33
CA LYS A 151 -24.29 -14.58 -1.37
C LYS A 151 -23.24 -15.44 -2.07
N THR A 152 -23.57 -15.98 -3.25
CA THR A 152 -22.67 -16.87 -4.00
C THR A 152 -21.98 -16.18 -5.19
N ARG A 153 -22.31 -14.93 -5.48
CA ARG A 153 -21.86 -14.18 -6.67
C ARG A 153 -20.34 -14.13 -6.84
N LEU A 154 -19.62 -14.07 -5.75
CA LEU A 154 -18.17 -13.97 -5.75
C LEU A 154 -17.47 -15.34 -5.64
N LYS A 155 -18.23 -16.40 -5.37
CA LYS A 155 -17.67 -17.74 -5.32
C LYS A 155 -17.16 -18.15 -6.70
N ASP A 156 -15.93 -18.66 -6.77
CA ASP A 156 -15.28 -19.12 -8.00
C ASP A 156 -15.28 -18.07 -9.16
N ASN A 157 -15.34 -16.77 -8.81
CA ASN A 157 -15.39 -15.68 -9.78
C ASN A 157 -14.36 -14.60 -9.45
N GLU A 158 -13.10 -14.85 -9.83
CA GLU A 158 -11.95 -13.97 -9.56
C GLU A 158 -12.17 -12.55 -10.12
N LEU A 159 -12.77 -12.42 -11.31
CA LEU A 159 -13.04 -11.11 -11.89
C LEU A 159 -13.97 -10.28 -10.99
N MET A 160 -15.09 -10.86 -10.57
CA MET A 160 -16.04 -10.16 -9.71
C MET A 160 -15.48 -9.91 -8.30
N GLN A 161 -14.67 -10.81 -7.77
CA GLN A 161 -13.94 -10.56 -6.51
C GLN A 161 -13.06 -9.31 -6.62
N ALA A 162 -12.29 -9.18 -7.69
CA ALA A 162 -11.45 -8.01 -7.94
C ALA A 162 -12.26 -6.73 -8.12
N VAL A 163 -13.37 -6.81 -8.84
CA VAL A 163 -14.30 -5.69 -9.08
C VAL A 163 -14.90 -5.18 -7.78
N TYR A 164 -15.43 -6.05 -6.94
CA TYR A 164 -16.02 -5.70 -5.65
C TYR A 164 -14.95 -5.17 -4.67
N TYR A 165 -13.78 -5.79 -4.66
CA TYR A 165 -12.64 -5.33 -3.87
C TYR A 165 -12.26 -3.89 -4.23
N TYR A 166 -12.01 -3.62 -5.51
CA TYR A 166 -11.63 -2.29 -5.99
C TYR A 166 -12.71 -1.24 -5.72
N TYR A 167 -13.97 -1.57 -6.00
CA TYR A 167 -15.11 -0.70 -5.75
C TYR A 167 -15.18 -0.32 -4.26
N ASN A 168 -15.07 -1.30 -3.37
CA ASN A 168 -15.07 -1.08 -1.92
C ASN A 168 -13.88 -0.21 -1.48
N MET A 169 -12.65 -0.57 -1.85
CA MET A 169 -11.45 0.19 -1.49
C MET A 169 -11.48 1.64 -1.99
N THR A 170 -12.04 1.84 -3.18
CA THR A 170 -12.05 3.15 -3.84
C THR A 170 -13.06 4.10 -3.23
N LEU A 171 -14.21 3.62 -2.82
CA LEU A 171 -15.32 4.44 -2.33
C LEU A 171 -15.46 4.45 -0.80
N SER A 172 -14.63 3.70 -0.07
CA SER A 172 -14.65 3.68 1.39
C SER A 172 -14.03 4.94 2.01
N TYR A 173 -14.47 5.24 3.22
CA TYR A 173 -13.83 6.22 4.09
C TYR A 173 -12.51 5.65 4.62
N GLY A 174 -11.40 6.27 4.19
CA GLY A 174 -10.10 5.63 4.29
C GLY A 174 -10.03 4.42 3.33
N PRO A 175 -8.94 4.17 2.68
CA PRO A 175 -8.82 3.04 1.76
C PRO A 175 -8.73 1.73 2.53
N MET A 176 -9.86 1.19 2.98
CA MET A 176 -9.91 0.03 3.87
C MET A 176 -10.82 -1.04 3.30
N PHE A 177 -10.33 -2.28 3.33
CA PHE A 177 -11.12 -3.45 2.98
C PHE A 177 -12.33 -3.56 3.91
N LEU A 178 -13.51 -3.74 3.32
CA LEU A 178 -14.80 -3.70 4.01
C LEU A 178 -15.05 -2.38 4.79
N GLY A 179 -14.40 -1.30 4.40
CA GLY A 179 -14.59 0.04 4.97
C GLY A 179 -16.02 0.57 4.80
N TRP A 180 -16.32 1.64 5.52
CA TRP A 180 -17.61 2.32 5.45
C TRP A 180 -17.68 3.27 4.25
N PRO A 181 -18.90 3.57 3.72
CA PRO A 181 -19.07 4.49 2.61
C PRO A 181 -18.52 5.88 2.94
N SER A 182 -17.88 6.50 1.97
CA SER A 182 -17.36 7.86 2.08
C SER A 182 -18.20 8.81 1.23
N SER A 183 -18.86 9.78 1.85
CA SER A 183 -19.60 10.82 1.13
C SER A 183 -18.73 11.63 0.16
N ASN A 184 -17.42 11.74 0.46
CA ASN A 184 -16.47 12.42 -0.41
C ASN A 184 -16.03 11.57 -1.61
N GLU A 185 -15.98 10.25 -1.46
CA GLU A 185 -15.49 9.34 -2.51
C GLU A 185 -16.62 8.74 -3.35
N ILE A 186 -17.84 8.66 -2.83
CA ILE A 186 -19.04 8.31 -3.57
C ILE A 186 -19.41 9.51 -4.47
N ASN A 187 -18.69 9.61 -5.58
CA ASN A 187 -18.84 10.66 -6.57
C ASN A 187 -18.54 10.09 -7.94
N LYS A 188 -19.55 10.12 -8.81
CA LYS A 188 -19.49 9.54 -10.17
C LYS A 188 -18.36 10.12 -11.00
N GLU A 189 -18.17 11.43 -11.00
CA GLU A 189 -17.11 12.07 -11.79
C GLU A 189 -15.71 11.69 -11.32
N LYS A 190 -15.50 11.58 -9.99
CA LYS A 190 -14.23 11.09 -9.43
C LYS A 190 -13.98 9.65 -9.83
N PHE A 191 -15.01 8.81 -9.78
CA PHE A 191 -14.91 7.40 -10.14
C PHE A 191 -14.58 7.24 -11.63
N ASP A 192 -15.28 7.94 -12.50
CA ASP A 192 -15.03 7.92 -13.94
C ASP A 192 -13.62 8.40 -14.31
N ARG A 193 -13.09 9.43 -13.61
CA ARG A 193 -11.69 9.85 -13.77
C ARG A 193 -10.69 8.77 -13.36
N ARG A 194 -11.02 7.96 -12.35
CA ARG A 194 -10.19 6.81 -11.96
C ARG A 194 -10.22 5.73 -13.01
N LEU A 195 -11.39 5.41 -13.55
CA LEU A 195 -11.50 4.43 -14.64
C LEU A 195 -10.72 4.87 -15.88
N LYS A 196 -10.80 6.13 -16.27
CA LYS A 196 -9.98 6.68 -17.39
C LYS A 196 -8.47 6.53 -17.15
N LYS A 197 -8.01 6.70 -15.90
CA LYS A 197 -6.61 6.45 -15.56
C LYS A 197 -6.23 4.97 -15.66
N LEU A 198 -7.13 4.06 -15.24
CA LEU A 198 -6.93 2.63 -15.42
C LEU A 198 -6.85 2.24 -16.89
N GLU A 199 -7.70 2.79 -17.73
CA GLU A 199 -7.70 2.55 -19.19
C GLU A 199 -6.35 2.89 -19.82
N SER A 200 -5.77 4.04 -19.43
CA SER A 200 -4.49 4.50 -19.95
C SER A 200 -3.27 3.84 -19.29
N ALA A 201 -3.46 3.14 -18.18
CA ALA A 201 -2.37 2.50 -17.47
C ALA A 201 -1.86 1.25 -18.20
N THR A 202 -0.56 1.05 -18.15
CA THR A 202 0.11 -0.17 -18.62
C THR A 202 0.81 -0.83 -17.44
N PHE A 203 0.90 -2.16 -17.48
CA PHE A 203 1.50 -2.95 -16.40
C PHE A 203 2.50 -3.94 -17.02
N LYS A 204 3.65 -3.40 -17.46
CA LYS A 204 4.74 -4.19 -18.02
C LYS A 204 5.72 -4.60 -16.92
N ASN A 205 6.43 -5.71 -17.13
CA ASN A 205 7.49 -6.16 -16.22
C ASN A 205 7.03 -6.25 -14.75
N LEU A 206 5.77 -6.64 -14.53
CA LEU A 206 5.15 -6.72 -13.22
C LEU A 206 4.41 -8.04 -13.07
N HIS A 207 4.80 -8.81 -12.06
CA HIS A 207 4.20 -10.08 -11.69
C HIS A 207 3.79 -10.00 -10.22
N VAL A 208 2.55 -10.36 -9.89
CA VAL A 208 2.06 -10.34 -8.52
C VAL A 208 1.43 -11.68 -8.15
N SER A 209 1.81 -12.25 -7.02
CA SER A 209 1.30 -13.54 -6.54
C SER A 209 1.00 -13.51 -5.05
N CYS A 210 0.10 -14.40 -4.63
CA CYS A 210 -0.22 -14.58 -3.21
C CYS A 210 0.79 -15.55 -2.58
N LEU A 211 1.64 -15.01 -1.69
CA LEU A 211 2.66 -15.79 -1.01
C LEU A 211 3.05 -15.11 0.31
N ASP A 212 3.39 -15.91 1.31
CA ASP A 212 3.96 -15.41 2.57
C ASP A 212 5.38 -14.86 2.35
N PHE A 213 5.74 -13.78 3.08
CA PHE A 213 7.06 -13.16 2.96
C PHE A 213 8.22 -14.11 3.27
N LYS A 214 8.02 -15.10 4.15
CA LYS A 214 9.05 -16.09 4.49
C LYS A 214 9.43 -16.92 3.28
N GLU A 215 8.43 -17.42 2.58
CA GLU A 215 8.63 -18.17 1.34
C GLU A 215 9.15 -17.28 0.22
N ALA A 216 8.63 -16.06 0.10
CA ALA A 216 9.08 -15.10 -0.90
C ALA A 216 10.58 -14.78 -0.76
N ILE A 217 11.06 -14.50 0.46
CA ILE A 217 12.49 -14.25 0.72
C ILE A 217 13.34 -15.49 0.42
N GLN A 218 12.88 -16.68 0.83
CA GLN A 218 13.61 -17.93 0.62
C GLN A 218 13.69 -18.34 -0.85
N ASN A 219 12.67 -18.05 -1.63
CA ASN A 219 12.63 -18.37 -3.07
C ASN A 219 13.51 -17.44 -3.92
N HIS A 220 13.95 -16.30 -3.35
CA HIS A 220 14.71 -15.27 -4.04
C HIS A 220 16.02 -14.91 -3.31
N PRO A 221 16.92 -15.87 -3.05
CA PRO A 221 18.07 -15.66 -2.15
C PRO A 221 19.10 -14.64 -2.68
N ASP A 222 19.14 -14.42 -3.98
CA ASP A 222 20.12 -13.56 -4.67
C ASP A 222 19.48 -12.33 -5.35
N ASP A 223 18.15 -12.22 -5.35
CA ASP A 223 17.45 -11.05 -5.90
C ASP A 223 17.43 -9.89 -4.88
N PHE A 224 17.44 -8.66 -5.37
CA PHE A 224 17.28 -7.48 -4.50
C PHE A 224 15.86 -7.40 -3.96
N LEU A 225 15.72 -7.20 -2.65
CA LEU A 225 14.42 -7.09 -1.99
C LEU A 225 14.06 -5.63 -1.69
N PHE A 226 12.84 -5.22 -2.06
CA PHE A 226 12.20 -4.05 -1.51
C PHE A 226 11.12 -4.48 -0.52
N LEU A 227 11.22 -4.04 0.72
CA LEU A 227 10.34 -4.48 1.80
C LEU A 227 9.62 -3.28 2.45
N ASP A 228 8.30 -3.32 2.45
CA ASP A 228 7.42 -2.37 3.16
C ASP A 228 6.49 -3.16 4.09
N PRO A 229 7.03 -3.80 5.15
CA PRO A 229 6.28 -4.70 6.01
C PRO A 229 5.27 -3.95 6.88
N PRO A 230 4.34 -4.66 7.53
CA PRO A 230 3.56 -4.08 8.62
C PRO A 230 4.46 -3.39 9.63
N TYR A 231 4.10 -2.16 10.01
CA TYR A 231 4.92 -1.35 10.92
C TYR A 231 4.85 -1.88 12.36
N TYR A 232 5.96 -1.74 13.07
CA TYR A 232 6.06 -2.17 14.46
C TYR A 232 5.19 -1.29 15.36
N LEU A 233 4.32 -1.92 16.17
CA LEU A 233 3.32 -1.24 16.99
C LEU A 233 3.63 -1.26 18.49
N GLY A 234 4.72 -1.90 18.89
CA GLY A 234 5.12 -2.05 20.29
C GLY A 234 6.11 -1.00 20.78
N GLY A 235 6.48 -1.10 22.05
CA GLY A 235 7.54 -0.28 22.64
C GLY A 235 7.28 1.22 22.58
N ASP A 236 8.28 1.97 22.13
CA ASP A 236 8.29 3.42 21.93
C ASP A 236 7.75 3.86 20.55
N SER A 237 7.17 2.94 19.80
CA SER A 237 6.55 3.27 18.51
C SER A 237 5.43 4.30 18.69
N THR A 238 5.53 5.39 17.92
CA THR A 238 4.50 6.43 17.85
C THR A 238 3.36 6.09 16.90
N MET A 239 3.41 4.92 16.27
CA MET A 239 2.37 4.47 15.36
C MET A 239 1.07 4.21 16.11
N PHE A 240 0.00 4.75 15.55
CA PHE A 240 -1.33 4.63 16.14
C PHE A 240 -1.85 3.18 16.01
N LYS A 241 -2.01 2.49 17.14
CA LYS A 241 -2.53 1.11 17.19
C LYS A 241 -3.93 0.94 16.56
N GLY A 242 -4.67 2.02 16.38
CA GLY A 242 -5.98 2.04 15.70
C GLY A 242 -5.90 2.49 14.23
N MET A 243 -4.74 2.54 13.61
CA MET A 243 -4.58 2.87 12.19
C MET A 243 -5.33 1.87 11.30
N TYR A 244 -5.43 0.65 11.76
CA TYR A 244 -6.19 -0.42 11.14
C TYR A 244 -7.38 -0.78 12.04
N PRO A 245 -8.46 0.04 12.07
CA PRO A 245 -9.57 -0.13 13.01
C PRO A 245 -10.30 -1.46 12.84
N ASN A 246 -10.13 -2.12 11.71
CA ASN A 246 -10.62 -3.46 11.46
C ASN A 246 -9.48 -4.47 11.67
N CYS A 247 -8.84 -4.43 12.84
CA CYS A 247 -7.74 -5.32 13.21
C CYS A 247 -8.03 -6.81 12.98
N ASN A 248 -9.30 -7.20 12.94
CA ASN A 248 -9.71 -8.58 12.67
C ASN A 248 -9.58 -8.96 11.18
N PHE A 249 -9.39 -7.97 10.28
CA PHE A 249 -8.98 -8.22 8.88
C PHE A 249 -7.51 -7.92 8.66
N ALA A 250 -6.88 -7.22 9.57
CA ALA A 250 -5.44 -7.02 9.56
C ALA A 250 -4.80 -8.38 9.82
N ILE A 251 -4.85 -9.16 8.80
CA ILE A 251 -4.41 -10.53 8.79
C ILE A 251 -3.02 -10.64 9.40
N HIS A 252 -2.27 -9.56 9.49
CA HIS A 252 -0.85 -9.66 9.82
C HIS A 252 -0.23 -8.44 10.53
N HIS A 253 -0.96 -7.38 10.82
CA HIS A 253 -0.33 -6.20 11.42
C HIS A 253 -0.03 -6.34 12.91
N ASN A 254 -0.90 -7.03 13.66
CA ASN A 254 -0.71 -7.24 15.10
C ASN A 254 0.19 -8.44 15.40
N ASP A 255 0.18 -9.44 14.51
CA ASP A 255 0.85 -10.74 14.69
C ASP A 255 2.01 -10.92 13.69
N PHE A 256 2.48 -9.82 13.08
CA PHE A 256 3.59 -9.89 12.14
C PHE A 256 4.89 -10.22 12.87
N ASP A 257 5.60 -11.23 12.37
CA ASP A 257 6.83 -11.74 12.96
C ASP A 257 8.04 -10.91 12.50
N HIS A 258 8.27 -9.78 13.16
CA HIS A 258 9.36 -8.85 12.88
C HIS A 258 10.75 -9.48 13.09
N GLU A 259 10.88 -10.35 14.10
CA GLU A 259 12.13 -11.03 14.42
C GLU A 259 12.49 -12.05 13.34
N GLU A 260 11.51 -12.82 12.88
CA GLU A 260 11.72 -13.79 11.83
C GLU A 260 12.12 -13.12 10.51
N MET A 261 11.52 -11.98 10.15
CA MET A 261 11.95 -11.23 8.98
C MET A 261 13.41 -10.78 9.11
N ALA A 262 13.81 -10.22 10.27
CA ALA A 262 15.19 -9.82 10.51
C ALA A 262 16.14 -11.02 10.43
N ARG A 263 15.74 -12.18 10.96
CA ARG A 263 16.51 -13.43 10.92
C ARG A 263 16.73 -13.92 9.49
N LEU A 264 15.71 -13.89 8.65
CA LEU A 264 15.82 -14.29 7.24
C LEU A 264 16.73 -13.38 6.46
N LEU A 265 16.66 -12.07 6.70
CA LEU A 265 17.47 -11.07 6.01
C LEU A 265 18.96 -11.13 6.37
N LYS A 266 19.34 -11.65 7.55
CA LYS A 266 20.75 -11.85 7.90
C LYS A 266 21.50 -12.78 6.94
N ASN A 267 20.80 -13.72 6.32
CA ASN A 267 21.38 -14.70 5.41
C ASN A 267 21.11 -14.38 3.94
N HIS A 268 20.39 -13.28 3.66
CA HIS A 268 20.04 -12.88 2.31
C HIS A 268 21.22 -12.21 1.60
N LYS A 269 21.53 -12.65 0.36
CA LYS A 269 22.69 -12.19 -0.41
C LYS A 269 22.37 -11.11 -1.43
N GLY A 270 21.11 -11.06 -1.88
CA GLY A 270 20.66 -10.14 -2.94
C GLY A 270 20.65 -8.68 -2.56
N GLY A 271 20.83 -8.37 -1.26
CA GLY A 271 20.70 -7.02 -0.73
C GLY A 271 19.22 -6.62 -0.57
N PHE A 272 18.97 -5.54 0.16
CA PHE A 272 17.61 -5.09 0.40
C PHE A 272 17.52 -3.60 0.78
N LEU A 273 16.33 -3.04 0.59
CA LEU A 273 15.90 -1.79 1.18
C LEU A 273 14.57 -2.01 1.89
N ILE A 274 14.53 -1.67 3.17
CA ILE A 274 13.30 -1.75 3.99
C ILE A 274 12.83 -0.33 4.30
N THR A 275 11.52 -0.10 4.20
CA THR A 275 10.85 1.08 4.76
C THR A 275 10.14 0.67 6.06
N TYR A 276 10.43 1.36 7.15
CA TYR A 276 9.89 1.04 8.47
C TYR A 276 9.56 2.28 9.27
N ASN A 277 8.75 2.15 10.33
CA ASN A 277 8.64 3.22 11.33
C ASN A 277 9.86 3.22 12.24
N ASP A 278 10.30 4.43 12.58
CA ASP A 278 11.43 4.62 13.48
C ASP A 278 11.02 4.37 14.93
N CYS A 279 11.62 3.36 15.55
CA CYS A 279 11.51 3.04 16.96
C CYS A 279 12.71 2.21 17.44
N SER A 280 12.94 2.16 18.75
CA SER A 280 14.12 1.49 19.34
C SER A 280 14.22 0.01 18.96
N ALA A 281 13.09 -0.71 18.95
CA ALA A 281 13.06 -2.13 18.61
C ALA A 281 13.51 -2.37 17.16
N VAL A 282 13.00 -1.60 16.20
CA VAL A 282 13.37 -1.74 14.79
C VAL A 282 14.84 -1.38 14.58
N ARG A 283 15.32 -0.31 15.21
CA ARG A 283 16.76 0.05 15.16
C ARG A 283 17.64 -1.07 15.67
N GLU A 284 17.24 -1.77 16.74
CA GLU A 284 18.00 -2.88 17.31
C GLU A 284 17.98 -4.13 16.42
N PHE A 285 16.83 -4.49 15.82
CA PHE A 285 16.75 -5.61 14.88
C PHE A 285 17.74 -5.46 13.71
N TYR A 286 17.98 -4.24 13.28
CA TYR A 286 18.78 -3.92 12.09
C TYR A 286 20.01 -3.06 12.39
N LYS A 287 20.55 -3.12 13.61
CA LYS A 287 21.68 -2.28 14.05
C LYS A 287 22.97 -2.47 13.24
N ASP A 288 23.14 -3.62 12.62
CA ASP A 288 24.32 -3.95 11.80
C ASP A 288 24.21 -3.44 10.35
N TYR A 289 23.10 -2.81 9.98
CA TYR A 289 22.83 -2.30 8.64
C TYR A 289 22.82 -0.77 8.60
N HIS A 290 22.97 -0.22 7.40
CA HIS A 290 22.90 1.22 7.21
C HIS A 290 21.49 1.74 7.44
N GLN A 291 21.32 2.67 8.36
CA GLN A 291 20.06 3.26 8.77
C GLN A 291 19.99 4.73 8.37
N ILE A 292 18.92 5.11 7.65
CA ILE A 292 18.66 6.48 7.20
C ILE A 292 17.29 6.91 7.74
N PHE A 293 17.19 8.16 8.17
CA PHE A 293 15.97 8.74 8.76
C PHE A 293 15.39 9.79 7.80
N PRO A 294 14.64 9.35 6.77
CA PRO A 294 14.08 10.27 5.79
C PRO A 294 12.87 11.01 6.34
N GLU A 295 12.69 12.25 5.87
CA GLU A 295 11.53 13.05 6.23
C GLU A 295 10.57 13.18 5.03
N TRP A 296 9.32 12.71 5.15
CA TRP A 296 8.23 13.02 4.21
C TRP A 296 6.88 13.08 4.90
N GLN A 297 5.86 13.49 4.18
CA GLN A 297 4.51 13.60 4.71
C GLN A 297 3.57 12.59 4.04
N TYR A 298 2.88 11.80 4.81
CA TYR A 298 1.81 10.94 4.32
C TYR A 298 0.62 11.72 3.75
N THR A 299 -0.04 11.17 2.73
CA THR A 299 -1.18 11.81 2.07
C THR A 299 -2.44 11.79 2.94
N TYR A 300 -2.57 10.78 3.79
CA TYR A 300 -3.63 10.66 4.78
C TYR A 300 -2.98 10.80 6.15
N GLY A 301 -3.49 11.73 6.94
CA GLY A 301 -3.00 11.99 8.31
C GLY A 301 -3.14 10.73 9.16
N GLN A 302 -2.18 9.88 9.05
CA GLN A 302 -1.97 8.75 9.92
C GLN A 302 -1.09 9.23 11.04
N GLY A 303 -1.69 9.69 12.06
CA GLY A 303 -1.04 10.13 13.25
C GLY A 303 -2.12 10.51 14.24
N GLU A 304 -1.76 10.73 15.45
CA GLU A 304 -2.62 11.07 16.60
C GLU A 304 -3.58 12.25 16.36
N THR A 305 -3.57 12.87 15.20
CA THR A 305 -4.47 13.95 14.79
C THR A 305 -5.75 13.40 14.17
N ARG A 306 -6.43 12.51 14.84
CA ARG A 306 -7.86 12.33 14.54
C ARG A 306 -8.63 13.48 15.14
N ILE A 307 -9.34 14.11 14.26
CA ILE A 307 -10.32 15.18 14.30
C ILE A 307 -11.19 15.31 15.60
N GLY A 308 -11.01 14.59 16.64
CA GLY A 308 -11.73 14.74 17.89
C GLY A 308 -10.93 15.45 18.98
N LYS A 309 -9.73 14.99 19.22
CA LYS A 309 -8.92 15.50 20.35
C LYS A 309 -8.23 16.83 20.09
N ASN A 310 -7.95 17.20 18.85
CA ASN A 310 -7.26 18.46 18.56
C ASN A 310 -8.21 19.65 18.33
N ARG A 311 -9.52 19.46 18.23
CA ARG A 311 -10.47 20.57 18.22
C ARG A 311 -10.63 21.19 19.60
N GLU A 312 -10.51 20.41 20.66
CA GLU A 312 -10.60 20.92 22.05
C GLU A 312 -9.33 21.68 22.45
N GLN A 313 -8.16 21.33 21.94
CA GLN A 313 -6.91 22.07 22.21
C GLN A 313 -6.73 23.32 21.35
N ALA A 314 -7.40 23.43 20.22
CA ALA A 314 -7.35 24.62 19.36
C ALA A 314 -8.29 25.73 19.80
N SER A 315 -9.19 25.50 20.76
CA SER A 315 -10.13 26.49 21.26
C SER A 315 -9.61 27.36 22.44
N ASP A 316 -8.44 27.01 22.99
CA ASP A 316 -7.93 27.67 24.22
C ASP A 316 -6.72 28.58 23.99
N THR A 317 -6.30 28.85 22.75
CA THR A 317 -5.24 29.82 22.48
C THR A 317 -5.70 30.89 21.50
N THR A 318 -6.25 31.97 22.09
CA THR A 318 -6.35 33.28 21.44
C THR A 318 -4.96 33.87 21.29
N GLU A 319 -4.25 33.49 20.24
CA GLU A 319 -3.21 34.33 19.63
C GLU A 319 -2.88 33.80 18.24
N ASN A 320 -2.83 34.72 17.27
CA ASN A 320 -2.61 34.54 15.87
C ASN A 320 -1.35 33.72 15.55
N ILE A 321 -1.42 32.43 15.60
CA ILE A 321 -0.46 31.55 14.93
C ILE A 321 -1.15 30.94 13.73
N ILE A 322 -0.78 31.41 12.56
CA ILE A 322 -1.12 30.77 11.29
C ILE A 322 -0.53 29.36 11.33
N VAL A 323 -1.34 28.43 11.80
CA VAL A 323 -0.92 27.04 11.95
C VAL A 323 -1.17 26.31 10.63
N SER A 324 -0.21 26.42 9.75
CA SER A 324 0.04 25.39 8.72
C SER A 324 0.58 24.08 9.35
N GLN A 325 0.16 23.78 10.58
CA GLN A 325 0.78 22.77 11.45
C GLN A 325 0.07 21.42 11.52
N HIS A 326 -0.73 21.07 10.53
CA HIS A 326 -1.32 19.72 10.46
C HIS A 326 -0.50 18.71 9.67
N THR A 327 0.78 18.98 9.47
CA THR A 327 1.70 18.05 8.82
C THR A 327 2.72 17.55 9.82
N LYS A 328 2.40 16.43 10.46
CA LYS A 328 3.36 15.74 11.31
C LYS A 328 4.48 15.20 10.43
N LYS A 329 5.75 15.43 10.81
CA LYS A 329 6.90 14.76 10.19
C LYS A 329 6.71 13.26 10.32
N SER A 330 6.96 12.51 9.25
CA SER A 330 6.97 11.05 9.34
C SER A 330 8.15 10.60 10.21
N SER A 331 7.91 9.66 11.11
CA SER A 331 8.97 8.96 11.82
C SER A 331 9.31 7.70 11.02
N GLU A 332 10.03 7.87 9.92
CA GLU A 332 10.38 6.78 9.03
C GLU A 332 11.84 6.41 9.15
N LEU A 333 12.14 5.16 8.88
CA LEU A 333 13.47 4.57 8.89
C LEU A 333 13.67 3.76 7.62
N PHE A 334 14.73 4.02 6.89
CA PHE A 334 15.21 3.12 5.84
C PHE A 334 16.37 2.28 6.38
N ILE A 335 16.31 1.01 6.07
CA ILE A 335 17.35 0.04 6.38
C ILE A 335 17.87 -0.52 5.08
N ILE A 336 19.16 -0.39 4.83
CA ILE A 336 19.76 -0.66 3.54
C ILE A 336 20.92 -1.66 3.68
N CYS A 337 20.89 -2.69 2.86
CA CYS A 337 21.97 -3.63 2.65
C CYS A 337 22.23 -3.72 1.14
N PRO A 338 23.40 -3.27 0.64
CA PRO A 338 23.75 -3.47 -0.76
C PRO A 338 23.87 -4.96 -1.11
N PRO A 339 23.67 -5.35 -2.36
CA PRO A 339 23.97 -6.72 -2.82
C PRO A 339 25.44 -7.08 -2.61
N LEU A 340 25.70 -8.32 -2.17
CA LEU A 340 27.05 -8.84 -1.98
C LEU A 340 27.81 -9.01 -3.29
#